data_4441bf931c47b44e6eacb0333ffcdf45
#
_entry.id   4441bf931c47b44e6eacb0333ffcdf45
#
_cell.length_a   1.000
_cell.length_b   1.000
_cell.length_c   1.000
_cell.angle_alpha   90.00
_cell.angle_beta   90.00
_cell.angle_gamma   90.00
#
_symmetry.space_group_name_H-M   'P 1'
#
loop_
_entity.id
_entity.type
_entity.pdbx_description
1 polymer ?
#
loop_
_entity_poly.entity_id
_entity_poly.type
_entity_poly.pdbx_seq_one_letter_code
_entity_poly.pdbx_strand_id
1 'polypeptide(L)'
;DATNPCGEQPLPPFGACLLGSFNLPRYITPDFEFDYEQFNADVPHVVRAMDNVIDRTQYPLEEQRKEHQRTRRIGIGITGLANAFTLLNLSYGSPESVKFTKRIMKTLTHACYEASSDLAVEKGSFPKFKETGYLERGFLSKFPEDLKEKIKKQGMRNSHLISIAPTGTISFTADNVSSGIEPVFALEYDRTVQLPEGPIIMKMKDYVHDKYNLQGEVANDLSVDDHLAIQIAVQPFVDSACSKTINVGDAVTFDEFKDVYMKGWKGKLKGVTTFRLAGKRYGILNVADEPQT
;
A
#
# COMPACT_ATOMS: atom_id res chain seq x y z
N ASP A 1 -2.11 1.30 -20.29
CA ASP A 1 -2.29 0.14 -21.17
C ASP A 1 -2.18 -1.19 -20.41
N ALA A 2 -1.44 -1.23 -19.32
CA ALA A 2 -1.32 -2.39 -18.45
C ALA A 2 -1.10 -1.99 -16.99
N THR A 3 -1.21 -2.93 -16.08
CA THR A 3 -0.75 -2.78 -14.70
C THR A 3 0.55 -3.55 -14.50
N ASN A 4 1.28 -3.22 -13.41
CA ASN A 4 2.32 -4.09 -12.89
C ASN A 4 1.70 -5.44 -12.38
N PRO A 5 2.49 -6.48 -12.07
CA PRO A 5 1.96 -7.81 -11.70
C PRO A 5 0.98 -7.79 -10.54
N CYS A 6 1.19 -6.90 -9.54
CA CYS A 6 0.35 -6.83 -8.33
C CYS A 6 -0.84 -5.86 -8.45
N GLY A 7 -0.97 -5.16 -9.59
CA GLY A 7 -2.14 -4.34 -9.94
C GLY A 7 -2.22 -2.96 -9.29
N GLU A 8 -1.26 -2.58 -8.44
CA GLU A 8 -1.28 -1.27 -7.76
C GLU A 8 -0.80 -0.10 -8.64
N GLN A 9 -0.19 -0.38 -9.80
CA GLN A 9 0.34 0.62 -10.72
C GLN A 9 -0.24 0.50 -12.13
N PRO A 10 -1.32 1.23 -12.46
CA PRO A 10 -1.75 1.41 -13.84
C PRO A 10 -0.71 2.26 -14.59
N LEU A 11 -0.05 1.69 -15.58
CA LEU A 11 1.08 2.30 -16.28
C LEU A 11 0.77 2.58 -17.77
N PRO A 12 1.28 3.69 -18.34
CA PRO A 12 1.33 3.90 -19.77
C PRO A 12 2.42 3.00 -20.39
N PRO A 13 2.51 2.94 -21.75
CA PRO A 13 3.60 2.27 -22.43
C PRO A 13 4.96 2.75 -21.91
N PHE A 14 5.88 1.81 -21.67
CA PHE A 14 7.19 2.05 -21.08
C PHE A 14 7.19 2.75 -19.70
N GLY A 15 6.02 2.82 -19.05
CA GLY A 15 5.90 3.41 -17.73
C GLY A 15 6.66 2.61 -16.68
N ALA A 16 7.27 3.32 -15.74
CA ALA A 16 7.91 2.76 -14.55
C ALA A 16 7.41 3.50 -13.31
N CYS A 17 7.49 2.84 -12.15
CA CYS A 17 7.19 3.44 -10.86
C CYS A 17 8.17 2.94 -9.80
N LEU A 18 8.61 3.87 -8.96
CA LEU A 18 9.30 3.55 -7.72
C LEU A 18 8.28 3.37 -6.61
N LEU A 19 8.44 2.34 -5.81
CA LEU A 19 7.56 2.03 -4.69
C LEU A 19 8.31 2.17 -3.37
N GLY A 20 7.65 2.77 -2.38
CA GLY A 20 8.12 2.88 -1.02
C GLY A 20 6.94 2.81 -0.04
N SER A 21 7.16 2.31 1.17
CA SER A 21 6.08 2.15 2.14
C SER A 21 6.54 2.53 3.54
N PHE A 22 5.72 3.33 4.22
CA PHE A 22 5.89 3.67 5.62
C PHE A 22 5.54 2.47 6.50
N ASN A 23 6.43 2.10 7.40
CA ASN A 23 6.20 1.06 8.39
C ASN A 23 5.42 1.65 9.58
N LEU A 24 4.09 1.49 9.59
CA LEU A 24 3.20 2.13 10.56
C LEU A 24 3.49 1.78 12.03
N PRO A 25 3.80 0.52 12.42
CA PRO A 25 4.23 0.20 13.78
C PRO A 25 5.35 1.09 14.35
N ARG A 26 6.21 1.66 13.50
CA ARG A 26 7.30 2.54 13.95
C ARG A 26 6.82 3.93 14.41
N TYR A 27 5.58 4.26 14.14
CA TYR A 27 4.92 5.50 14.59
C TYR A 27 3.96 5.27 15.76
N ILE A 28 4.00 4.10 16.38
CA ILE A 28 3.24 3.84 17.61
C ILE A 28 4.15 4.17 18.81
N THR A 29 3.70 5.09 19.66
CA THR A 29 4.40 5.51 20.86
C THR A 29 4.38 4.43 21.94
N PRO A 30 5.23 4.51 22.98
CA PRO A 30 5.17 3.59 24.12
C PRO A 30 3.82 3.55 24.86
N ASP A 31 3.04 4.62 24.74
CA ASP A 31 1.68 4.72 25.30
C ASP A 31 0.60 4.15 24.37
N PHE A 32 1.01 3.46 23.31
CA PHE A 32 0.14 2.88 22.27
C PHE A 32 -0.75 3.92 21.57
N GLU A 33 -0.21 5.08 21.28
CA GLU A 33 -0.83 6.12 20.46
C GLU A 33 -0.07 6.27 19.14
N PHE A 34 -0.76 6.71 18.08
CA PHE A 34 -0.11 6.97 16.78
C PHE A 34 0.46 8.39 16.72
N ASP A 35 1.76 8.50 16.49
CA ASP A 35 2.47 9.78 16.33
C ASP A 35 2.26 10.37 14.92
N TYR A 36 1.18 11.13 14.79
CA TYR A 36 0.86 11.82 13.54
C TYR A 36 1.85 12.94 13.20
N GLU A 37 2.46 13.56 14.20
CA GLU A 37 3.41 14.65 14.00
C GLU A 37 4.68 14.14 13.34
N GLN A 38 5.31 13.10 13.92
CA GLN A 38 6.50 12.47 13.34
C GLN A 38 6.20 11.85 11.99
N PHE A 39 5.06 11.15 11.85
CA PHE A 39 4.65 10.58 10.56
C PHE A 39 4.54 11.63 9.47
N ASN A 40 3.90 12.77 9.76
CA ASN A 40 3.76 13.87 8.81
C ASN A 40 5.11 14.54 8.49
N ALA A 41 6.00 14.67 9.48
CA ALA A 41 7.32 15.26 9.31
C ALA A 41 8.25 14.43 8.41
N ASP A 42 8.11 13.11 8.41
CA ASP A 42 8.95 12.22 7.62
C ASP A 42 8.57 12.18 6.13
N VAL A 43 7.30 12.47 5.79
CA VAL A 43 6.79 12.36 4.41
C VAL A 43 7.59 13.18 3.40
N PRO A 44 7.94 14.46 3.61
CA PRO A 44 8.72 15.24 2.66
C PRO A 44 10.10 14.65 2.36
N HIS A 45 10.73 14.04 3.35
CA HIS A 45 12.02 13.38 3.18
C HIS A 45 11.94 12.15 2.27
N VAL A 46 10.88 11.34 2.44
CA VAL A 46 10.63 10.16 1.59
C VAL A 46 10.28 10.58 0.17
N VAL A 47 9.42 11.59 -0.03
CA VAL A 47 9.08 12.13 -1.37
C VAL A 47 10.35 12.60 -2.08
N ARG A 48 11.20 13.38 -1.41
CA ARG A 48 12.48 13.85 -1.96
C ARG A 48 13.42 12.70 -2.30
N ALA A 49 13.57 11.73 -1.40
CA ALA A 49 14.44 10.57 -1.62
C ALA A 49 13.99 9.78 -2.85
N MET A 50 12.71 9.50 -3.00
CA MET A 50 12.16 8.77 -4.14
C MET A 50 12.28 9.56 -5.45
N ASP A 51 12.07 10.88 -5.43
CA ASP A 51 12.32 11.75 -6.58
C ASP A 51 13.80 11.71 -7.03
N ASN A 52 14.74 11.71 -6.07
CA ASN A 52 16.17 11.60 -6.35
C ASN A 52 16.55 10.26 -6.97
N VAL A 53 15.89 9.16 -6.59
CA VAL A 53 16.13 7.83 -7.19
C VAL A 53 15.76 7.84 -8.67
N ILE A 54 14.72 8.55 -9.11
CA ILE A 54 14.40 8.69 -10.55
C ILE A 54 15.59 9.26 -11.33
N ASP A 55 16.27 10.26 -10.74
CA ASP A 55 17.42 10.91 -11.39
C ASP A 55 18.67 10.01 -11.42
N ARG A 56 18.78 9.07 -10.49
CA ARG A 56 19.93 8.15 -10.36
C ARG A 56 19.70 6.79 -11.02
N THR A 57 18.47 6.48 -11.42
CA THR A 57 18.14 5.19 -12.02
C THR A 57 18.79 5.02 -13.38
N GLN A 58 19.45 3.88 -13.57
CA GLN A 58 19.95 3.43 -14.87
C GLN A 58 18.84 2.60 -15.55
N TYR A 59 18.33 3.10 -16.65
CA TYR A 59 17.24 2.46 -17.38
C TYR A 59 17.80 1.56 -18.48
N PRO A 60 17.32 0.32 -18.60
CA PRO A 60 17.75 -0.59 -19.67
C PRO A 60 17.27 -0.15 -21.05
N LEU A 61 16.14 0.58 -21.13
CA LEU A 61 15.55 1.10 -22.37
C LEU A 61 15.40 2.61 -22.31
N GLU A 62 15.73 3.26 -23.40
CA GLU A 62 15.64 4.73 -23.52
C GLU A 62 14.19 5.23 -23.43
N GLU A 63 13.23 4.46 -23.95
CA GLU A 63 11.80 4.76 -23.86
C GLU A 63 11.31 4.78 -22.41
N GLN A 64 11.78 3.86 -21.57
CA GLN A 64 11.48 3.83 -20.14
C GLN A 64 12.06 5.05 -19.45
N ARG A 65 13.31 5.40 -19.75
CA ARG A 65 13.96 6.60 -19.22
C ARG A 65 13.16 7.86 -19.56
N LYS A 66 12.81 8.04 -20.84
CA LYS A 66 12.03 9.19 -21.31
C LYS A 66 10.68 9.30 -20.64
N GLU A 67 9.92 8.19 -20.57
CA GLU A 67 8.59 8.19 -19.96
C GLU A 67 8.65 8.44 -18.46
N HIS A 68 9.58 7.77 -17.74
CA HIS A 68 9.69 7.95 -16.30
C HIS A 68 10.16 9.36 -15.93
N GLN A 69 11.17 9.89 -16.59
CA GLN A 69 11.63 11.27 -16.37
C GLN A 69 10.57 12.32 -16.75
N ARG A 70 9.75 12.04 -17.77
CA ARG A 70 8.68 12.95 -18.21
C ARG A 70 7.52 13.01 -17.24
N THR A 71 7.20 11.91 -16.54
CA THR A 71 6.08 11.81 -15.61
C THR A 71 6.51 11.87 -14.14
N ARG A 72 7.73 11.49 -13.83
CA ARG A 72 8.30 11.40 -12.48
C ARG A 72 7.36 10.71 -11.49
N ARG A 73 6.81 9.56 -11.93
CA ARG A 73 5.84 8.77 -11.15
C ARG A 73 6.56 8.08 -9.99
N ILE A 74 6.01 8.22 -8.79
CA ILE A 74 6.36 7.46 -7.60
C ILE A 74 5.10 6.88 -6.98
N GLY A 75 5.25 5.89 -6.11
CA GLY A 75 4.15 5.23 -5.40
C GLY A 75 4.53 5.03 -3.94
N ILE A 76 4.09 5.94 -3.08
CA ILE A 76 4.28 5.88 -1.65
C ILE A 76 3.05 5.24 -1.03
N GLY A 77 3.24 4.25 -0.18
CA GLY A 77 2.19 3.54 0.53
C GLY A 77 2.51 3.32 1.99
N ILE A 78 1.87 2.33 2.56
CA ILE A 78 2.01 1.92 3.96
C ILE A 78 2.22 0.42 4.04
N THR A 79 2.85 -0.04 5.12
CA THR A 79 2.96 -1.44 5.50
C THR A 79 2.78 -1.58 7.01
N GLY A 80 2.45 -2.76 7.50
CA GLY A 80 2.22 -2.98 8.92
C GLY A 80 0.89 -2.43 9.44
N LEU A 81 -0.12 -2.23 8.58
CA LEU A 81 -1.41 -1.66 9.00
C LEU A 81 -2.11 -2.54 10.04
N ALA A 82 -2.15 -3.86 9.82
CA ALA A 82 -2.78 -4.78 10.77
C ALA A 82 -2.01 -4.84 12.09
N ASN A 83 -0.67 -4.81 12.07
CA ASN A 83 0.13 -4.71 13.29
C ASN A 83 -0.12 -3.38 14.03
N ALA A 84 -0.30 -2.28 13.32
CA ALA A 84 -0.69 -1.01 13.95
C ALA A 84 -2.08 -1.13 14.60
N PHE A 85 -3.04 -1.83 13.96
CA PHE A 85 -4.34 -2.09 14.58
C PHE A 85 -4.20 -2.87 15.88
N THR A 86 -3.41 -3.94 15.89
CA THR A 86 -3.19 -4.75 17.11
C THR A 86 -2.61 -3.91 18.22
N LEU A 87 -1.57 -3.09 17.94
CA LEU A 87 -0.97 -2.20 18.94
C LEU A 87 -1.94 -1.14 19.47
N LEU A 88 -2.85 -0.66 18.64
CA LEU A 88 -3.87 0.34 18.98
C LEU A 88 -5.15 -0.29 19.56
N ASN A 89 -5.19 -1.61 19.75
CA ASN A 89 -6.37 -2.38 20.17
C ASN A 89 -7.60 -2.14 19.27
N LEU A 90 -7.39 -2.17 17.95
CA LEU A 90 -8.42 -2.01 16.92
C LEU A 90 -8.61 -3.34 16.19
N SER A 91 -9.86 -3.78 16.02
CA SER A 91 -10.19 -4.95 15.20
C SER A 91 -10.15 -4.59 13.72
N TYR A 92 -9.58 -5.48 12.90
CA TYR A 92 -9.47 -5.30 11.45
C TYR A 92 -10.87 -5.26 10.81
N GLY A 93 -11.15 -4.24 9.98
CA GLY A 93 -12.45 -4.04 9.34
C GLY A 93 -13.48 -3.32 10.21
N SER A 94 -13.24 -3.13 11.52
CA SER A 94 -14.13 -2.40 12.41
C SER A 94 -14.31 -0.93 12.00
N PRO A 95 -15.39 -0.26 12.42
CA PRO A 95 -15.59 1.18 12.18
C PRO A 95 -14.41 2.04 12.66
N GLU A 96 -13.80 1.67 13.78
CA GLU A 96 -12.66 2.36 14.38
C GLU A 96 -11.40 2.21 13.52
N SER A 97 -11.07 0.98 13.07
CA SER A 97 -9.95 0.73 12.18
C SER A 97 -10.14 1.38 10.81
N VAL A 98 -11.35 1.40 10.27
CA VAL A 98 -11.71 2.13 9.05
C VAL A 98 -11.50 3.64 9.24
N LYS A 99 -11.91 4.20 10.38
CA LYS A 99 -11.70 5.62 10.71
C LYS A 99 -10.21 5.96 10.81
N PHE A 100 -9.45 5.14 11.52
CA PHE A 100 -7.98 5.27 11.64
C PHE A 100 -7.31 5.21 10.25
N THR A 101 -7.65 4.19 9.45
CA THR A 101 -7.12 4.03 8.08
C THR A 101 -7.38 5.25 7.21
N LYS A 102 -8.60 5.77 7.21
CA LYS A 102 -8.93 7.00 6.47
C LYS A 102 -8.09 8.19 6.93
N ARG A 103 -7.87 8.34 8.24
CA ARG A 103 -7.06 9.43 8.80
C ARG A 103 -5.60 9.31 8.37
N ILE A 104 -4.98 8.12 8.49
CA ILE A 104 -3.60 7.89 8.04
C ILE A 104 -3.45 8.18 6.55
N MET A 105 -4.32 7.61 5.72
CA MET A 105 -4.23 7.78 4.27
C MET A 105 -4.46 9.23 3.84
N LYS A 106 -5.37 9.95 4.51
CA LYS A 106 -5.57 11.38 4.26
C LYS A 106 -4.31 12.17 4.60
N THR A 107 -3.72 11.94 5.78
CA THR A 107 -2.48 12.61 6.22
C THR A 107 -1.35 12.34 5.21
N LEU A 108 -1.10 11.07 4.88
CA LEU A 108 -0.07 10.68 3.92
C LEU A 108 -0.26 11.36 2.56
N THR A 109 -1.47 11.29 2.02
CA THR A 109 -1.77 11.82 0.69
C THR A 109 -1.57 13.32 0.62
N HIS A 110 -2.13 14.07 1.59
CA HIS A 110 -1.99 15.53 1.61
C HIS A 110 -0.52 15.93 1.76
N ALA A 111 0.20 15.32 2.70
CA ALA A 111 1.62 15.59 2.93
C ALA A 111 2.50 15.26 1.70
N CYS A 112 2.23 14.16 1.00
CA CYS A 112 2.94 13.82 -0.23
C CYS A 112 2.72 14.83 -1.34
N TYR A 113 1.46 15.27 -1.55
CA TYR A 113 1.14 16.26 -2.57
C TYR A 113 1.71 17.64 -2.23
N GLU A 114 1.68 18.02 -0.96
CA GLU A 114 2.31 19.25 -0.48
C GLU A 114 3.83 19.22 -0.70
N ALA A 115 4.50 18.16 -0.27
CA ALA A 115 5.94 17.98 -0.45
C ALA A 115 6.35 17.95 -1.93
N SER A 116 5.58 17.31 -2.79
CA SER A 116 5.86 17.28 -4.23
C SER A 116 5.66 18.67 -4.88
N SER A 117 4.70 19.46 -4.39
CA SER A 117 4.52 20.85 -4.82
C SER A 117 5.69 21.73 -4.37
N ASP A 118 6.18 21.56 -3.14
CA ASP A 118 7.37 22.28 -2.66
C ASP A 118 8.64 21.90 -3.44
N LEU A 119 8.80 20.62 -3.78
CA LEU A 119 9.90 20.18 -4.65
C LEU A 119 9.82 20.76 -6.06
N ALA A 120 8.62 21.06 -6.56
CA ALA A 120 8.47 21.70 -7.87
C ALA A 120 9.02 23.14 -7.88
N VAL A 121 8.95 23.86 -6.76
CA VAL A 121 9.59 25.17 -6.63
C VAL A 121 11.10 25.06 -6.73
N GLU A 122 11.70 24.05 -6.11
CA GLU A 122 13.15 23.84 -6.08
C GLU A 122 13.71 23.25 -7.39
N LYS A 123 13.02 22.23 -7.94
CA LYS A 123 13.54 21.39 -9.03
C LYS A 123 12.75 21.49 -10.34
N GLY A 124 11.71 22.31 -10.38
CA GLY A 124 10.77 22.41 -11.50
C GLY A 124 9.71 21.31 -11.49
N SER A 125 8.57 21.60 -12.10
CA SER A 125 7.49 20.64 -12.28
C SER A 125 7.90 19.49 -13.22
N PHE A 126 7.22 18.34 -13.11
CA PHE A 126 7.46 17.24 -14.05
C PHE A 126 7.13 17.69 -15.49
N PRO A 127 7.93 17.29 -16.51
CA PRO A 127 7.84 17.84 -17.87
C PRO A 127 6.46 17.76 -18.52
N LYS A 128 5.64 16.75 -18.17
CA LYS A 128 4.29 16.56 -18.68
C LYS A 128 3.21 17.31 -17.86
N PHE A 129 3.59 18.13 -16.90
CA PHE A 129 2.65 18.87 -16.06
C PHE A 129 1.91 19.93 -16.91
N LYS A 130 0.57 19.89 -16.82
CA LYS A 130 -0.33 20.92 -17.34
C LYS A 130 -1.31 21.27 -16.24
N GLU A 131 -1.24 22.48 -15.74
CA GLU A 131 -1.99 22.94 -14.58
C GLU A 131 -3.49 22.65 -14.69
N THR A 132 -4.14 23.16 -15.73
CA THR A 132 -5.57 23.00 -15.92
C THR A 132 -6.00 21.54 -15.94
N GLY A 133 -5.39 20.71 -16.77
CA GLY A 133 -5.72 19.29 -16.86
C GLY A 133 -5.31 18.47 -15.62
N TYR A 134 -4.39 18.95 -14.81
CA TYR A 134 -3.96 18.25 -13.61
C TYR A 134 -4.95 18.47 -12.45
N LEU A 135 -5.34 19.72 -12.21
CA LEU A 135 -6.26 20.10 -11.13
C LEU A 135 -7.72 19.65 -11.37
N GLU A 136 -8.11 19.53 -12.65
CA GLU A 136 -9.44 19.06 -13.03
C GLU A 136 -9.65 17.55 -12.86
N ARG A 137 -8.59 16.78 -12.55
CA ARG A 137 -8.70 15.35 -12.30
C ARG A 137 -9.60 15.07 -11.10
N GLY A 138 -10.51 14.13 -11.25
CA GLY A 138 -11.49 13.76 -10.22
C GLY A 138 -10.87 13.34 -8.87
N PHE A 139 -9.60 12.90 -8.86
CA PHE A 139 -8.86 12.60 -7.63
C PHE A 139 -8.59 13.88 -6.82
N LEU A 140 -8.08 14.94 -7.48
CA LEU A 140 -7.72 16.20 -6.84
C LEU A 140 -8.93 17.07 -6.49
N SER A 141 -10.09 16.82 -7.11
CA SER A 141 -11.31 17.58 -6.82
C SER A 141 -11.72 17.53 -5.32
N LYS A 142 -11.27 16.49 -4.62
CA LYS A 142 -11.56 16.27 -3.19
C LYS A 142 -10.54 16.89 -2.24
N PHE A 143 -9.48 17.50 -2.76
CA PHE A 143 -8.44 18.10 -1.92
C PHE A 143 -8.92 19.41 -1.31
N PRO A 144 -8.35 19.80 -0.14
CA PRO A 144 -8.58 21.13 0.44
C PRO A 144 -8.20 22.23 -0.55
N GLU A 145 -8.92 23.35 -0.51
CA GLU A 145 -8.75 24.44 -1.46
C GLU A 145 -7.36 25.07 -1.36
N ASP A 146 -6.85 25.24 -0.15
CA ASP A 146 -5.50 25.75 0.12
C ASP A 146 -4.41 24.92 -0.56
N LEU A 147 -4.53 23.57 -0.51
CA LEU A 147 -3.60 22.67 -1.20
C LEU A 147 -3.73 22.76 -2.73
N LYS A 148 -4.95 22.91 -3.26
CA LYS A 148 -5.17 23.13 -4.70
C LYS A 148 -4.55 24.45 -5.17
N GLU A 149 -4.76 25.54 -4.42
CA GLU A 149 -4.15 26.84 -4.73
C GLU A 149 -2.61 26.79 -4.63
N LYS A 150 -2.05 26.04 -3.66
CA LYS A 150 -0.61 25.79 -3.57
C LYS A 150 -0.11 25.10 -4.84
N ILE A 151 -0.76 24.00 -5.26
CA ILE A 151 -0.40 23.26 -6.47
C ILE A 151 -0.52 24.14 -7.71
N LYS A 152 -1.57 24.95 -7.81
CA LYS A 152 -1.77 25.88 -8.91
C LYS A 152 -0.63 26.91 -9.02
N LYS A 153 -0.19 27.42 -7.89
CA LYS A 153 0.88 28.43 -7.82
C LYS A 153 2.28 27.84 -8.06
N GLN A 154 2.56 26.66 -7.51
CA GLN A 154 3.89 26.08 -7.44
C GLN A 154 4.14 24.98 -8.49
N GLY A 155 3.08 24.35 -9.00
CA GLY A 155 3.18 23.15 -9.83
C GLY A 155 3.35 21.87 -9.01
N MET A 156 3.72 20.77 -9.70
CA MET A 156 3.96 19.45 -9.11
C MET A 156 5.23 18.83 -9.65
N ARG A 157 6.06 18.29 -8.74
CA ARG A 157 7.29 17.57 -9.12
C ARG A 157 7.02 16.17 -9.66
N ASN A 158 5.98 15.49 -9.16
CA ASN A 158 5.65 14.10 -9.48
C ASN A 158 4.19 13.99 -9.97
N SER A 159 3.96 13.18 -10.99
CA SER A 159 2.61 13.04 -11.61
C SER A 159 1.64 12.21 -10.78
N HIS A 160 2.15 11.21 -10.08
CA HIS A 160 1.44 10.31 -9.16
C HIS A 160 2.33 10.08 -7.95
N LEU A 161 1.73 9.91 -6.79
CA LEU A 161 2.44 9.87 -5.52
C LEU A 161 2.04 8.68 -4.63
N ILE A 162 0.80 8.20 -4.72
CA ILE A 162 0.24 7.25 -3.76
C ILE A 162 -0.11 5.92 -4.43
N SER A 163 0.42 4.84 -3.85
CA SER A 163 0.14 3.48 -4.27
C SER A 163 0.26 2.52 -3.10
N ILE A 164 -0.62 1.55 -2.99
CA ILE A 164 -0.50 0.51 -1.97
C ILE A 164 0.11 -0.74 -2.60
N ALA A 165 1.41 -0.90 -2.39
CA ALA A 165 2.15 -2.08 -2.80
C ALA A 165 1.90 -3.26 -1.83
N PRO A 166 2.08 -4.52 -2.28
CA PRO A 166 1.93 -5.70 -1.42
C PRO A 166 2.96 -5.75 -0.29
N THR A 167 4.14 -5.20 -0.48
CA THR A 167 5.28 -5.18 0.46
C THR A 167 5.75 -6.56 0.97
N GLY A 168 5.39 -7.66 0.30
CA GLY A 168 5.60 -9.03 0.78
C GLY A 168 7.06 -9.36 1.15
N THR A 169 8.04 -8.87 0.38
CA THR A 169 9.46 -9.07 0.70
C THR A 169 10.02 -7.99 1.61
N ILE A 170 9.64 -6.71 1.39
CA ILE A 170 10.17 -5.61 2.20
C ILE A 170 9.61 -5.59 3.62
N SER A 171 8.40 -6.08 3.86
CA SER A 171 7.86 -6.25 5.21
C SER A 171 8.70 -7.23 6.03
N PHE A 172 9.22 -8.27 5.39
CA PHE A 172 10.13 -9.23 6.00
C PHE A 172 11.43 -8.58 6.49
N THR A 173 12.02 -7.68 5.72
CA THR A 173 13.21 -6.90 6.13
C THR A 173 12.88 -5.79 7.13
N ALA A 174 11.61 -5.49 7.31
CA ALA A 174 11.07 -4.53 8.28
C ALA A 174 10.51 -5.24 9.53
N ASP A 175 11.24 -6.21 10.08
CA ASP A 175 10.89 -7.02 11.25
C ASP A 175 9.63 -7.89 11.07
N ASN A 176 9.32 -8.30 9.86
CA ASN A 176 8.18 -9.15 9.51
C ASN A 176 6.82 -8.56 9.95
N VAL A 177 6.63 -7.25 9.71
CA VAL A 177 5.32 -6.61 9.89
C VAL A 177 4.32 -7.10 8.84
N SER A 178 3.02 -6.94 9.10
CA SER A 178 1.97 -7.26 8.13
C SER A 178 2.17 -6.53 6.80
N SER A 179 1.91 -7.22 5.69
CA SER A 179 2.21 -6.72 4.34
C SER A 179 1.18 -5.69 3.88
N GLY A 180 1.63 -4.47 3.55
CA GLY A 180 0.76 -3.42 3.03
C GLY A 180 -0.44 -3.13 3.93
N ILE A 181 -1.62 -3.32 3.36
CA ILE A 181 -2.90 -3.21 4.07
C ILE A 181 -3.56 -4.58 4.33
N GLU A 182 -2.78 -5.66 4.17
CA GLU A 182 -3.24 -7.01 4.47
C GLU A 182 -3.37 -7.22 5.99
N PRO A 183 -4.26 -8.11 6.44
CA PRO A 183 -4.23 -8.60 7.82
C PRO A 183 -2.95 -9.40 8.08
N VAL A 184 -2.67 -9.72 9.32
CA VAL A 184 -1.61 -10.66 9.70
C VAL A 184 -1.94 -12.02 9.06
N PHE A 185 -0.97 -12.64 8.38
CA PHE A 185 -1.19 -13.93 7.73
C PHE A 185 -1.42 -15.04 8.75
N ALA A 186 -0.48 -15.19 9.69
CA ALA A 186 -0.53 -16.09 10.84
C ALA A 186 0.45 -15.57 11.90
N LEU A 187 0.23 -15.92 13.17
CA LEU A 187 1.12 -15.48 14.27
C LEU A 187 2.50 -16.14 14.17
N GLU A 188 2.53 -17.42 13.80
CA GLU A 188 3.74 -18.19 13.47
C GLU A 188 3.50 -18.98 12.18
N TYR A 189 4.50 -19.04 11.30
CA TYR A 189 4.41 -19.75 10.04
C TYR A 189 5.78 -20.13 9.48
N ASP A 190 5.79 -21.13 8.60
CA ASP A 190 6.97 -21.52 7.85
C ASP A 190 7.02 -20.79 6.52
N ARG A 191 8.17 -20.23 6.18
CA ARG A 191 8.42 -19.56 4.90
C ARG A 191 9.54 -20.25 4.16
N THR A 192 9.25 -20.68 2.93
CA THR A 192 10.27 -21.20 2.02
C THR A 192 10.98 -20.05 1.32
N VAL A 193 12.29 -19.96 1.51
CA VAL A 193 13.16 -18.97 0.86
C VAL A 193 14.05 -19.69 -0.14
N GLN A 194 14.04 -19.25 -1.41
CA GLN A 194 14.90 -19.78 -2.45
C GLN A 194 16.28 -19.13 -2.36
N LEU A 195 17.30 -19.90 -2.08
CA LEU A 195 18.71 -19.49 -2.11
C LEU A 195 19.42 -20.16 -3.30
N PRO A 196 20.59 -19.66 -3.74
CA PRO A 196 21.37 -20.29 -4.79
C PRO A 196 21.74 -21.76 -4.49
N GLU A 197 21.91 -22.10 -3.22
CA GLU A 197 22.25 -23.42 -2.72
C GLU A 197 21.03 -24.37 -2.58
N GLY A 198 19.82 -23.83 -2.79
CA GLY A 198 18.55 -24.55 -2.66
C GLY A 198 17.58 -23.87 -1.69
N PRO A 199 16.34 -24.37 -1.63
CA PRO A 199 15.32 -23.80 -0.74
C PRO A 199 15.64 -24.09 0.72
N ILE A 200 15.42 -23.08 1.59
CA ILE A 200 15.44 -23.23 3.04
C ILE A 200 14.08 -22.89 3.63
N ILE A 201 13.72 -23.52 4.74
CA ILE A 201 12.51 -23.20 5.50
C ILE A 201 12.93 -22.38 6.72
N MET A 202 12.34 -21.20 6.85
CA MET A 202 12.53 -20.29 7.97
C MET A 202 11.25 -20.20 8.79
N LYS A 203 11.35 -20.42 10.10
CA LYS A 203 10.25 -20.16 11.03
C LYS A 203 10.13 -18.66 11.25
N MET A 204 8.95 -18.14 11.00
CA MET A 204 8.63 -16.73 11.08
C MET A 204 7.60 -16.48 12.17
N LYS A 205 7.76 -15.33 12.85
CA LYS A 205 6.76 -14.82 13.80
C LYS A 205 6.30 -13.45 13.34
N ASP A 206 5.01 -13.17 13.53
CA ASP A 206 4.49 -11.83 13.31
C ASP A 206 5.19 -10.81 14.25
N TYR A 207 5.42 -9.61 13.75
CA TYR A 207 6.14 -8.55 14.49
C TYR A 207 5.57 -8.27 15.86
N VAL A 208 4.25 -8.09 15.96
CA VAL A 208 3.61 -7.72 17.24
C VAL A 208 3.54 -8.92 18.19
N HIS A 209 3.35 -10.12 17.63
CA HIS A 209 3.42 -11.34 18.41
C HIS A 209 4.80 -11.58 19.00
N ASP A 210 5.86 -11.41 18.20
CA ASP A 210 7.25 -11.60 18.65
C ASP A 210 7.72 -10.54 19.66
N LYS A 211 7.42 -9.27 19.40
CA LYS A 211 7.95 -8.14 20.19
C LYS A 211 7.15 -7.82 21.43
N TYR A 212 5.83 -7.98 21.39
CA TYR A 212 4.93 -7.52 22.44
C TYR A 212 4.12 -8.66 23.07
N ASN A 213 4.23 -9.88 22.55
CA ASN A 213 3.41 -11.03 22.95
C ASN A 213 1.89 -10.74 22.86
N LEU A 214 1.50 -9.90 21.89
CA LEU A 214 0.10 -9.61 21.59
C LEU A 214 -0.36 -10.46 20.41
N GLN A 215 -1.65 -10.75 20.36
CA GLN A 215 -2.27 -11.52 19.29
C GLN A 215 -3.20 -10.61 18.49
N GLY A 216 -2.89 -10.41 17.19
CA GLY A 216 -3.76 -9.76 16.23
C GLY A 216 -4.66 -10.77 15.53
N GLU A 217 -5.71 -10.27 14.89
CA GLU A 217 -6.58 -11.07 14.03
C GLU A 217 -5.80 -11.55 12.79
N VAL A 218 -5.94 -12.82 12.45
CA VAL A 218 -5.27 -13.41 11.28
C VAL A 218 -6.21 -13.47 10.08
N ALA A 219 -5.63 -13.56 8.89
CA ALA A 219 -6.35 -13.44 7.63
C ALA A 219 -7.52 -14.43 7.45
N ASN A 220 -7.40 -15.63 8.03
CA ASN A 220 -8.43 -16.67 7.93
C ASN A 220 -9.63 -16.45 8.85
N ASP A 221 -9.48 -15.62 9.89
CA ASP A 221 -10.55 -15.33 10.85
C ASP A 221 -11.44 -14.17 10.40
N LEU A 222 -11.03 -13.45 9.36
CA LEU A 222 -11.70 -12.25 8.88
C LEU A 222 -12.73 -12.55 7.79
N SER A 223 -13.84 -11.85 7.84
CA SER A 223 -14.85 -11.91 6.79
C SER A 223 -14.40 -11.17 5.52
N VAL A 224 -15.00 -11.52 4.39
CA VAL A 224 -14.84 -10.79 3.13
C VAL A 224 -15.14 -9.29 3.29
N ASP A 225 -16.14 -8.96 4.12
CA ASP A 225 -16.57 -7.57 4.33
C ASP A 225 -15.52 -6.78 5.12
N ASP A 226 -14.80 -7.40 6.08
CA ASP A 226 -13.69 -6.77 6.80
C ASP A 226 -12.53 -6.42 5.85
N HIS A 227 -12.15 -7.36 4.98
CA HIS A 227 -11.16 -7.12 3.95
C HIS A 227 -11.55 -5.97 3.01
N LEU A 228 -12.80 -5.96 2.54
CA LEU A 228 -13.31 -4.92 1.65
C LEU A 228 -13.40 -3.56 2.34
N ALA A 229 -13.82 -3.53 3.61
CA ALA A 229 -13.95 -2.29 4.38
C ALA A 229 -12.63 -1.49 4.42
N ILE A 230 -11.51 -2.17 4.68
CA ILE A 230 -10.19 -1.53 4.70
C ILE A 230 -9.78 -1.06 3.30
N GLN A 231 -9.94 -1.88 2.27
CA GLN A 231 -9.58 -1.48 0.90
C GLN A 231 -10.43 -0.31 0.41
N ILE A 232 -11.73 -0.31 0.69
CA ILE A 232 -12.65 0.80 0.37
C ILE A 232 -12.28 2.07 1.15
N ALA A 233 -11.79 1.94 2.39
CA ALA A 233 -11.32 3.07 3.18
C ALA A 233 -10.06 3.73 2.59
N VAL A 234 -9.16 2.94 2.01
CA VAL A 234 -7.88 3.37 1.44
C VAL A 234 -8.03 3.98 0.04
N GLN A 235 -8.82 3.35 -0.84
CA GLN A 235 -8.88 3.67 -2.28
C GLN A 235 -9.14 5.16 -2.60
N PRO A 236 -10.00 5.91 -1.86
CA PRO A 236 -10.23 7.34 -2.14
C PRO A 236 -8.99 8.23 -2.02
N PHE A 237 -7.95 7.78 -1.34
CA PHE A 237 -6.71 8.50 -1.09
C PHE A 237 -5.55 8.02 -1.97
N VAL A 238 -5.79 7.10 -2.90
CA VAL A 238 -4.76 6.51 -3.76
C VAL A 238 -4.98 6.96 -5.21
N ASP A 239 -4.02 7.70 -5.75
CA ASP A 239 -4.04 8.16 -7.14
C ASP A 239 -3.74 7.03 -8.13
N SER A 240 -2.86 6.10 -7.78
CA SER A 240 -2.62 4.86 -8.52
C SER A 240 -3.66 3.79 -8.16
N ALA A 241 -3.29 2.62 -7.63
CA ALA A 241 -4.22 1.61 -7.18
C ALA A 241 -3.71 0.91 -5.91
N CYS A 242 -4.49 -0.05 -5.41
CA CYS A 242 -4.17 -0.83 -4.22
C CYS A 242 -4.00 -2.30 -4.59
N SER A 243 -2.89 -2.90 -4.17
CA SER A 243 -2.76 -4.34 -4.12
C SER A 243 -3.33 -4.85 -2.80
N LYS A 244 -4.35 -5.67 -2.88
CA LYS A 244 -5.02 -6.28 -1.72
C LYS A 244 -5.63 -7.60 -2.12
N THR A 245 -5.37 -8.62 -1.31
CA THR A 245 -5.99 -9.94 -1.44
C THR A 245 -7.18 -10.05 -0.48
N ILE A 246 -8.27 -10.57 -0.99
CA ILE A 246 -9.44 -10.96 -0.19
C ILE A 246 -9.39 -12.48 -0.07
N ASN A 247 -9.11 -12.97 1.12
CA ASN A 247 -9.13 -14.39 1.40
C ASN A 247 -10.58 -14.89 1.43
N VAL A 248 -10.84 -15.96 0.68
CA VAL A 248 -12.16 -16.57 0.57
C VAL A 248 -12.06 -17.97 1.16
N GLY A 249 -12.83 -18.23 2.20
CA GLY A 249 -12.88 -19.55 2.85
C GLY A 249 -13.51 -20.62 1.96
N ASP A 250 -13.30 -21.86 2.32
CA ASP A 250 -13.76 -23.04 1.53
C ASP A 250 -15.27 -23.16 1.42
N ALA A 251 -15.99 -22.65 2.42
CA ALA A 251 -17.45 -22.69 2.48
C ALA A 251 -18.12 -21.63 1.58
N VAL A 252 -17.35 -20.68 1.01
CA VAL A 252 -17.90 -19.58 0.18
C VAL A 252 -18.47 -20.15 -1.11
N THR A 253 -19.75 -19.91 -1.34
CA THR A 253 -20.48 -20.29 -2.56
C THR A 253 -20.07 -19.41 -3.75
N PHE A 254 -20.41 -19.86 -4.98
CA PHE A 254 -20.16 -19.06 -6.18
C PHE A 254 -20.92 -17.72 -6.19
N ASP A 255 -22.12 -17.69 -5.62
CA ASP A 255 -22.90 -16.44 -5.53
C ASP A 255 -22.28 -15.44 -4.56
N GLU A 256 -21.84 -15.88 -3.39
CA GLU A 256 -21.08 -15.05 -2.46
C GLU A 256 -19.76 -14.56 -3.07
N PHE A 257 -19.07 -15.43 -3.83
CA PHE A 257 -17.85 -15.06 -4.56
C PHE A 257 -18.11 -13.94 -5.59
N LYS A 258 -19.17 -14.02 -6.36
CA LYS A 258 -19.57 -12.93 -7.30
C LYS A 258 -19.81 -11.62 -6.57
N ASP A 259 -20.44 -11.69 -5.38
CA ASP A 259 -20.74 -10.51 -4.57
C ASP A 259 -19.50 -9.76 -4.12
N VAL A 260 -18.36 -10.43 -3.94
CA VAL A 260 -17.07 -9.77 -3.62
C VAL A 260 -16.75 -8.70 -4.66
N TYR A 261 -16.82 -9.07 -5.95
CA TYR A 261 -16.52 -8.14 -7.06
C TYR A 261 -17.57 -7.04 -7.18
N MET A 262 -18.85 -7.38 -6.96
CA MET A 262 -19.94 -6.39 -6.98
C MET A 262 -19.82 -5.38 -5.84
N LYS A 263 -19.48 -5.83 -4.62
CA LYS A 263 -19.20 -4.95 -3.48
C LYS A 263 -17.99 -4.07 -3.74
N GLY A 264 -16.90 -4.62 -4.29
CA GLY A 264 -15.71 -3.87 -4.67
C GLY A 264 -16.02 -2.79 -5.70
N TRP A 265 -16.78 -3.11 -6.74
CA TRP A 265 -17.21 -2.14 -7.76
C TRP A 265 -18.09 -1.02 -7.17
N LYS A 266 -19.09 -1.38 -6.35
CA LYS A 266 -19.92 -0.40 -5.63
C LYS A 266 -19.09 0.47 -4.69
N GLY A 267 -18.05 -0.11 -4.05
CA GLY A 267 -17.06 0.58 -3.23
C GLY A 267 -16.07 1.44 -4.03
N LYS A 268 -16.18 1.49 -5.36
CA LYS A 268 -15.32 2.26 -6.28
C LYS A 268 -13.85 1.84 -6.22
N LEU A 269 -13.59 0.55 -5.97
CA LEU A 269 -12.26 -0.03 -6.05
C LEU A 269 -11.78 -0.08 -7.51
N LYS A 270 -10.50 0.14 -7.73
CA LYS A 270 -9.87 0.04 -9.06
C LYS A 270 -9.49 -1.39 -9.44
N GLY A 271 -9.41 -2.28 -8.45
CA GLY A 271 -9.13 -3.70 -8.62
C GLY A 271 -9.48 -4.49 -7.37
N VAL A 272 -9.77 -5.77 -7.54
CA VAL A 272 -10.05 -6.74 -6.46
C VAL A 272 -9.35 -8.04 -6.81
N THR A 273 -8.62 -8.60 -5.87
CA THR A 273 -7.99 -9.92 -5.98
C THR A 273 -8.58 -10.84 -4.92
N THR A 274 -8.98 -12.03 -5.31
CA THR A 274 -9.45 -13.06 -4.38
C THR A 274 -8.47 -14.23 -4.36
N PHE A 275 -8.29 -14.83 -3.21
CA PHE A 275 -7.48 -16.03 -3.03
C PHE A 275 -8.23 -17.06 -2.19
N ARG A 276 -8.24 -18.32 -2.65
CA ARG A 276 -8.84 -19.45 -1.95
C ARG A 276 -7.77 -20.50 -1.66
N LEU A 277 -7.56 -20.81 -0.36
CA LEU A 277 -6.52 -21.75 0.08
C LEU A 277 -6.74 -23.17 -0.42
N ALA A 278 -8.00 -23.67 -0.45
CA ALA A 278 -8.35 -24.99 -0.95
C ALA A 278 -8.30 -25.16 -2.47
N GLY A 279 -7.73 -24.18 -3.19
CA GLY A 279 -7.56 -24.28 -4.64
C GLY A 279 -6.40 -25.22 -5.03
N LYS A 280 -6.30 -25.53 -6.33
CA LYS A 280 -5.21 -26.32 -6.92
C LYS A 280 -3.84 -25.62 -6.91
N ARG A 281 -3.71 -24.46 -6.28
CA ARG A 281 -2.45 -23.68 -6.17
C ARG A 281 -2.02 -23.63 -4.72
N TYR A 282 -0.84 -24.15 -4.44
CA TYR A 282 -0.22 -24.08 -3.12
C TYR A 282 0.31 -22.67 -2.86
N GLY A 283 0.10 -22.18 -1.63
CA GLY A 283 0.67 -20.92 -1.16
C GLY A 283 2.19 -21.03 -0.91
N ILE A 284 2.89 -19.91 -1.00
CA ILE A 284 4.31 -19.78 -0.61
C ILE A 284 4.45 -19.78 0.94
N LEU A 285 3.37 -19.44 1.63
CA LEU A 285 3.30 -19.36 3.08
C LEU A 285 2.40 -20.50 3.59
N ASN A 286 2.86 -21.26 4.57
CA ASN A 286 2.12 -22.36 5.19
C ASN A 286 2.06 -22.13 6.69
N VAL A 287 0.92 -22.40 7.31
CA VAL A 287 0.78 -22.39 8.77
C VAL A 287 1.52 -23.60 9.33
N ALA A 288 2.32 -23.42 10.39
CA ALA A 288 3.32 -24.38 10.87
C ALA A 288 2.76 -25.76 11.29
N ASP A 289 1.45 -25.93 11.51
CA ASP A 289 0.81 -27.14 12.00
C ASP A 289 -0.17 -27.80 11.01
N GLU A 290 -0.30 -27.36 9.77
CA GLU A 290 -1.16 -28.02 8.78
C GLU A 290 -0.36 -29.08 8.01
N PRO A 291 -0.80 -30.38 8.00
CA PRO A 291 -0.16 -31.39 7.19
C PRO A 291 -0.26 -31.04 5.71
N GLN A 292 0.86 -31.08 5.03
CA GLN A 292 0.91 -30.95 3.57
C GLN A 292 0.19 -32.15 2.95
N THR A 293 -1.03 -31.98 2.43
CA THR A 293 -1.76 -32.99 1.67
C THR A 293 -1.54 -32.82 0.18
#